data_7ccaf10294bec025fb9b69dad97ccdcc
#
_entry.id   7ccaf10294bec025fb9b69dad97ccdcc
#
_cell.length_a   1.000
_cell.length_b   1.000
_cell.length_c   1.000
_cell.angle_alpha   90.00
_cell.angle_beta   90.00
_cell.angle_gamma   90.00
#
_symmetry.space_group_name_H-M   'P 1'
#
loop_
_entity.id
_entity.type
_entity.pdbx_description
1 polymer ?
#
loop_
_entity_poly.entity_id
_entity_poly.type
_entity_poly.pdbx_seq_one_letter_code
_entity_poly.pdbx_strand_id
1 'polypeptide(L)'
;MPPKGKRGICSEEKGRMSIMNKKVLGIAAAAAAAGGAVYAASKVKKQAQAQGMRREKESLQPRNYGDKQVYLVGGGLASMAAAAYLVRDANFDGHNIHILESMDVLGGSNDGAGSVQQGFVCRGGRMLNEETYENFWELFRSIPSLEQPQRSVTEEILNFDHAHPTCAHARLIDKDAKILDVRSMGFDNADRLAMTKLLLTPEERLDNMTIEDWFGPHFFETNFWYMWQTTFAFQKWSSLFEFRRYMNRMIFEFPRIETLEGVTRTPYNQYESVILPLKAYLETNGVRFETGRTVTDIDFAPGEALTATALHFADGSAVDLREGDVCIMTNACMTDSATLGNLHAPAPAPERKPVSAELWAKVAAKRPGLGNPEPFFGNVNESNWESFTVTCKGNRLLKMIENYSGNIPGSGALMTFKDSSWRMSIVVAAQPHFKAQDPDTTIFWGYGLYTDHVGDYVKKPMRDCTGAEILKELLHQLHWEEHQEEIMADVVNVIPCMMPYVDAQFQPRAMADRPPVVPQGSTNFAMVSQFVEIPEDMVFTEEYSVRAARIAVYTLFDIPKKICPVTPYNKAPKVLLNAARTMYR
;
A
#
# COMPACT_ATOMS: atom_id res chain seq x y z
N MET A 1 12.71 -28.28 -60.16
CA MET A 1 11.66 -29.12 -59.55
C MET A 1 11.83 -29.06 -58.03
N PRO A 2 10.90 -28.47 -57.26
CA PRO A 2 10.88 -28.53 -55.80
C PRO A 2 10.07 -29.73 -55.31
N PRO A 3 10.37 -30.30 -54.12
CA PRO A 3 9.60 -31.42 -53.59
C PRO A 3 8.33 -30.94 -52.89
N LYS A 4 7.25 -31.68 -53.14
CA LYS A 4 5.96 -31.57 -52.47
C LYS A 4 6.00 -32.27 -51.10
N GLY A 5 5.31 -31.66 -50.14
CA GLY A 5 4.66 -32.44 -49.08
C GLY A 5 4.88 -31.94 -47.66
N LYS A 6 3.93 -31.20 -47.14
CA LYS A 6 3.40 -31.28 -45.76
C LYS A 6 2.09 -30.45 -45.67
N ARG A 7 0.97 -31.10 -45.97
CA ARG A 7 -0.35 -30.65 -45.52
C ARG A 7 -0.79 -31.63 -44.40
N GLY A 8 -1.02 -31.12 -43.21
CA GLY A 8 -1.58 -31.97 -42.17
C GLY A 8 -1.53 -31.50 -40.72
N ILE A 9 -1.22 -30.22 -40.44
CA ILE A 9 -1.19 -29.72 -39.03
C ILE A 9 -2.12 -28.53 -38.79
N CYS A 10 -2.79 -28.02 -39.82
CA CYS A 10 -3.50 -26.72 -39.74
C CYS A 10 -4.99 -26.79 -39.39
N SER A 11 -5.60 -27.99 -39.18
CA SER A 11 -7.05 -28.11 -38.93
C SER A 11 -7.42 -28.23 -37.45
N GLU A 12 -6.58 -28.82 -36.61
CA GLU A 12 -6.86 -28.94 -35.18
C GLU A 12 -6.59 -27.64 -34.39
N GLU A 13 -5.53 -26.92 -34.73
CA GLU A 13 -5.27 -25.60 -34.11
C GLU A 13 -6.32 -24.54 -34.45
N LYS A 14 -6.83 -24.53 -35.70
CA LYS A 14 -7.93 -23.61 -36.06
C LYS A 14 -9.24 -23.94 -35.35
N GLY A 15 -9.50 -25.21 -35.06
CA GLY A 15 -10.68 -25.65 -34.30
C GLY A 15 -10.60 -25.21 -32.83
N ARG A 16 -9.47 -25.39 -32.18
CA ARG A 16 -9.24 -24.95 -30.79
C ARG A 16 -9.27 -23.43 -30.64
N MET A 17 -8.67 -22.70 -31.56
CA MET A 17 -8.66 -21.23 -31.59
C MET A 17 -10.06 -20.65 -31.85
N SER A 18 -10.89 -21.32 -32.67
CA SER A 18 -12.28 -20.91 -32.92
C SER A 18 -13.21 -21.12 -31.72
N ILE A 19 -13.02 -22.19 -30.94
CA ILE A 19 -13.81 -22.49 -29.73
C ILE A 19 -13.38 -21.56 -28.60
N MET A 20 -12.09 -21.28 -28.46
CA MET A 20 -11.54 -20.34 -27.49
C MET A 20 -12.03 -18.90 -27.74
N ASN A 21 -12.04 -18.45 -29.00
CA ASN A 21 -12.58 -17.15 -29.38
C ASN A 21 -14.11 -17.03 -29.12
N LYS A 22 -14.89 -18.10 -29.30
CA LYS A 22 -16.34 -18.07 -29.03
C LYS A 22 -16.67 -18.03 -27.53
N LYS A 23 -15.89 -18.71 -26.68
CA LYS A 23 -16.08 -18.63 -25.22
C LYS A 23 -15.64 -17.27 -24.64
N VAL A 24 -14.50 -16.74 -25.12
CA VAL A 24 -14.03 -15.39 -24.76
C VAL A 24 -15.00 -14.31 -25.24
N LEU A 25 -15.57 -14.45 -26.45
CA LEU A 25 -16.60 -13.54 -26.94
C LEU A 25 -17.90 -13.64 -26.13
N GLY A 26 -18.27 -14.83 -25.64
CA GLY A 26 -19.47 -14.99 -24.82
C GLY A 26 -19.36 -14.29 -23.46
N ILE A 27 -18.19 -14.36 -22.81
CA ILE A 27 -17.93 -13.66 -21.54
C ILE A 27 -17.83 -12.15 -21.79
N ALA A 28 -17.18 -11.74 -22.87
CA ALA A 28 -17.08 -10.33 -23.25
C ALA A 28 -18.45 -9.75 -23.65
N ALA A 29 -19.34 -10.53 -24.29
CA ALA A 29 -20.68 -10.10 -24.66
C ALA A 29 -21.61 -9.94 -23.45
N ALA A 30 -21.50 -10.83 -22.43
CA ALA A 30 -22.24 -10.70 -21.19
C ALA A 30 -21.78 -9.48 -20.37
N ALA A 31 -20.46 -9.20 -20.36
CA ALA A 31 -19.90 -8.00 -19.75
C ALA A 31 -20.26 -6.72 -20.55
N ALA A 32 -20.32 -6.78 -21.88
CA ALA A 32 -20.68 -5.64 -22.73
C ALA A 32 -22.17 -5.29 -22.64
N ALA A 33 -23.06 -6.26 -22.46
CA ALA A 33 -24.50 -6.01 -22.26
C ALA A 33 -24.79 -5.33 -20.91
N ALA A 34 -24.06 -5.73 -19.85
CA ALA A 34 -24.09 -5.03 -18.56
C ALA A 34 -23.46 -3.63 -18.65
N GLY A 35 -22.40 -3.47 -19.44
CA GLY A 35 -21.68 -2.21 -19.65
C GLY A 35 -22.44 -1.18 -20.50
N GLY A 36 -23.27 -1.62 -21.44
CA GLY A 36 -24.02 -0.72 -22.34
C GLY A 36 -25.08 0.13 -21.61
N ALA A 37 -25.80 -0.47 -20.66
CA ALA A 37 -26.76 0.25 -19.83
C ALA A 37 -26.07 1.25 -18.88
N VAL A 38 -24.90 0.88 -18.36
CA VAL A 38 -24.07 1.74 -17.48
C VAL A 38 -23.45 2.89 -18.29
N TYR A 39 -23.06 2.67 -19.54
CA TYR A 39 -22.48 3.72 -20.39
C TYR A 39 -23.50 4.80 -20.74
N ALA A 40 -24.75 4.43 -21.02
CA ALA A 40 -25.85 5.39 -21.24
C ALA A 40 -26.13 6.22 -19.98
N ALA A 41 -26.16 5.56 -18.80
CA ALA A 41 -26.30 6.23 -17.51
C ALA A 41 -25.10 7.15 -17.19
N SER A 42 -23.88 6.76 -17.60
CA SER A 42 -22.66 7.57 -17.40
C SER A 42 -22.64 8.83 -18.28
N LYS A 43 -23.23 8.76 -19.48
CA LYS A 43 -23.33 9.92 -20.39
C LYS A 43 -24.28 10.98 -19.84
N VAL A 44 -25.42 10.54 -19.28
CA VAL A 44 -26.37 11.43 -18.58
C VAL A 44 -25.73 12.01 -17.32
N LYS A 45 -24.96 11.20 -16.57
CA LYS A 45 -24.22 11.65 -15.39
C LYS A 45 -23.10 12.65 -15.74
N LYS A 46 -22.39 12.48 -16.87
CA LYS A 46 -21.39 13.45 -17.37
C LYS A 46 -21.99 14.79 -17.77
N GLN A 47 -23.19 14.79 -18.39
CA GLN A 47 -23.89 16.04 -18.71
C GLN A 47 -24.39 16.76 -17.46
N ALA A 48 -24.91 16.03 -16.46
CA ALA A 48 -25.26 16.59 -15.16
C ALA A 48 -24.03 17.12 -14.40
N GLN A 49 -22.88 16.43 -14.53
CA GLN A 49 -21.61 16.87 -13.97
C GLN A 49 -21.07 18.16 -14.61
N ALA A 50 -21.19 18.31 -15.94
CA ALA A 50 -20.76 19.52 -16.65
C ALA A 50 -21.63 20.74 -16.31
N GLN A 51 -22.92 20.53 -16.01
CA GLN A 51 -23.81 21.58 -15.51
C GLN A 51 -23.55 21.93 -14.04
N GLY A 52 -23.16 20.93 -13.20
CA GLY A 52 -22.73 21.15 -11.81
C GLY A 52 -21.44 21.97 -11.72
N MET A 53 -20.44 21.69 -12.57
CA MET A 53 -19.17 22.44 -12.61
C MET A 53 -19.32 23.93 -12.93
N ARG A 54 -20.38 24.33 -13.61
CA ARG A 54 -20.66 25.74 -13.91
C ARG A 54 -21.21 26.51 -12.72
N ARG A 55 -21.88 25.83 -11.76
CA ARG A 55 -22.39 26.41 -10.52
C ARG A 55 -21.33 26.47 -9.39
N GLU A 56 -20.29 25.65 -9.46
CA GLU A 56 -19.23 25.55 -8.43
C GLU A 56 -18.24 26.73 -8.43
N LYS A 57 -18.18 27.54 -9.49
CA LYS A 57 -17.30 28.72 -9.56
C LYS A 57 -17.81 29.94 -8.78
N GLU A 58 -19.02 29.93 -8.29
CA GLU A 58 -19.71 31.14 -7.78
C GLU A 58 -19.80 31.31 -6.26
N SER A 59 -19.31 30.38 -5.42
CA SER A 59 -19.53 30.55 -3.97
C SER A 59 -18.54 29.93 -3.00
N LEU A 60 -17.24 30.10 -3.19
CA LEU A 60 -16.29 29.91 -2.10
C LEU A 60 -15.99 31.27 -1.45
N GLN A 61 -16.93 31.78 -0.68
CA GLN A 61 -16.61 32.79 0.33
C GLN A 61 -15.62 32.16 1.34
N PRO A 62 -14.50 32.81 1.68
CA PRO A 62 -13.62 32.30 2.73
C PRO A 62 -14.44 32.14 4.01
N ARG A 63 -14.54 30.89 4.53
CA ARG A 63 -15.16 30.66 5.82
C ARG A 63 -14.20 31.17 6.89
N ASN A 64 -14.69 31.98 7.82
CA ASN A 64 -13.92 32.39 8.98
C ASN A 64 -14.22 31.42 10.13
N TYR A 65 -13.24 30.61 10.51
CA TYR A 65 -13.34 29.67 11.61
C TYR A 65 -12.98 30.28 12.97
N GLY A 66 -12.54 31.55 12.99
CA GLY A 66 -12.16 32.25 14.22
C GLY A 66 -10.97 31.57 14.91
N ASP A 67 -11.13 31.30 16.21
CA ASP A 67 -10.13 30.66 17.07
C ASP A 67 -10.34 29.15 17.26
N LYS A 68 -11.18 28.52 16.42
CA LYS A 68 -11.42 27.09 16.45
C LYS A 68 -10.14 26.30 16.20
N GLN A 69 -9.99 25.18 16.90
CA GLN A 69 -8.81 24.33 16.80
C GLN A 69 -9.15 23.00 16.11
N VAL A 70 -8.17 22.43 15.39
CA VAL A 70 -8.25 21.07 14.84
C VAL A 70 -7.12 20.25 15.41
N TYR A 71 -7.45 19.13 16.02
CA TYR A 71 -6.53 18.18 16.58
C TYR A 71 -6.49 16.92 15.69
N LEU A 72 -5.33 16.65 15.11
CA LEU A 72 -5.07 15.49 14.27
C LEU A 72 -4.24 14.49 15.09
N VAL A 73 -4.84 13.39 15.49
CA VAL A 73 -4.19 12.36 16.32
C VAL A 73 -3.46 11.36 15.42
N GLY A 74 -2.14 11.33 15.54
CA GLY A 74 -1.20 10.62 14.70
C GLY A 74 -0.56 11.51 13.64
N GLY A 75 0.74 11.35 13.40
CA GLY A 75 1.56 12.16 12.46
C GLY A 75 1.84 11.47 11.12
N GLY A 76 1.05 10.46 10.74
CA GLY A 76 1.19 9.78 9.47
C GLY A 76 0.58 10.53 8.29
N LEU A 77 0.73 9.97 7.08
CA LEU A 77 0.27 10.58 5.83
C LEU A 77 -1.21 11.01 5.86
N ALA A 78 -2.10 10.23 6.49
CA ALA A 78 -3.52 10.56 6.56
C ALA A 78 -3.78 11.87 7.30
N SER A 79 -3.19 12.07 8.48
CA SER A 79 -3.33 13.31 9.26
C SER A 79 -2.66 14.50 8.56
N MET A 80 -1.45 14.30 7.99
CA MET A 80 -0.77 15.35 7.25
C MET A 80 -1.55 15.76 5.99
N ALA A 81 -2.17 14.82 5.28
CA ALA A 81 -3.05 15.11 4.15
C ALA A 81 -4.32 15.84 4.61
N ALA A 82 -4.90 15.47 5.76
CA ALA A 82 -6.03 16.20 6.34
C ALA A 82 -5.67 17.66 6.66
N ALA A 83 -4.50 17.90 7.26
CA ALA A 83 -4.00 19.25 7.50
C ALA A 83 -3.83 20.03 6.18
N ALA A 84 -3.30 19.40 5.13
CA ALA A 84 -3.15 20.06 3.84
C ALA A 84 -4.51 20.42 3.20
N TYR A 85 -5.51 19.54 3.28
CA TYR A 85 -6.86 19.86 2.82
C TYR A 85 -7.53 20.95 3.66
N LEU A 86 -7.29 21.00 4.97
CA LEU A 86 -7.78 22.07 5.85
C LEU A 86 -7.21 23.43 5.42
N VAL A 87 -5.91 23.52 5.25
CA VAL A 87 -5.24 24.75 4.81
C VAL A 87 -5.70 25.15 3.40
N ARG A 88 -5.60 24.24 2.44
CA ARG A 88 -5.79 24.52 1.01
C ARG A 88 -7.25 24.70 0.62
N ASP A 89 -8.14 23.84 1.14
CA ASP A 89 -9.52 23.71 0.66
C ASP A 89 -10.55 24.26 1.62
N ALA A 90 -10.32 24.18 2.93
CA ALA A 90 -11.15 24.82 3.94
C ALA A 90 -10.73 26.27 4.21
N ASN A 91 -9.54 26.69 3.79
CA ASN A 91 -8.92 27.97 4.15
C ASN A 91 -8.82 28.14 5.67
N PHE A 92 -8.48 27.06 6.37
CA PHE A 92 -8.29 27.03 7.81
C PHE A 92 -6.93 27.61 8.19
N ASP A 93 -6.85 28.38 9.27
CA ASP A 93 -5.57 28.91 9.75
C ASP A 93 -4.70 27.77 10.27
N GLY A 94 -3.53 27.57 9.65
CA GLY A 94 -2.63 26.49 10.04
C GLY A 94 -2.14 26.60 11.49
N HIS A 95 -2.04 27.80 12.07
CA HIS A 95 -1.68 27.99 13.48
C HIS A 95 -2.67 27.36 14.46
N ASN A 96 -3.87 27.02 14.00
CA ASN A 96 -4.92 26.37 14.76
C ASN A 96 -5.05 24.88 14.43
N ILE A 97 -4.10 24.29 13.70
CA ILE A 97 -4.02 22.88 13.37
C ILE A 97 -2.88 22.25 14.16
N HIS A 98 -3.19 21.22 14.95
CA HIS A 98 -2.25 20.49 15.80
C HIS A 98 -2.15 19.04 15.32
N ILE A 99 -0.97 18.61 14.90
CA ILE A 99 -0.67 17.21 14.60
C ILE A 99 0.04 16.63 15.83
N LEU A 100 -0.62 15.67 16.49
CA LEU A 100 -0.18 15.04 17.74
C LEU A 100 0.42 13.66 17.40
N GLU A 101 1.73 13.52 17.49
CA GLU A 101 2.42 12.25 17.15
C GLU A 101 3.08 11.65 18.40
N SER A 102 2.87 10.37 18.61
CA SER A 102 3.43 9.62 19.75
C SER A 102 4.93 9.37 19.63
N MET A 103 5.46 9.30 18.40
CA MET A 103 6.87 9.08 18.11
C MET A 103 7.61 10.42 17.94
N ASP A 104 8.95 10.35 17.89
CA ASP A 104 9.79 11.53 17.61
C ASP A 104 9.88 11.87 16.11
N VAL A 105 9.35 10.99 15.24
CA VAL A 105 9.39 11.12 13.78
C VAL A 105 7.98 11.09 13.19
N LEU A 106 7.74 11.95 12.20
CA LEU A 106 6.50 11.98 11.43
C LEU A 106 6.55 11.00 10.26
N GLY A 107 5.40 10.78 9.61
CA GLY A 107 5.30 10.01 8.38
C GLY A 107 4.69 8.62 8.55
N GLY A 108 4.55 8.13 9.78
CA GLY A 108 3.96 6.82 10.06
C GLY A 108 4.69 5.70 9.32
N SER A 109 3.98 4.95 8.48
CA SER A 109 4.56 3.84 7.71
C SER A 109 5.56 4.27 6.62
N ASN A 110 5.64 5.55 6.30
CA ASN A 110 6.51 6.08 5.23
C ASN A 110 7.83 6.65 5.77
N ASP A 111 8.16 6.44 7.03
CA ASP A 111 9.43 6.87 7.58
C ASP A 111 10.60 6.09 6.94
N GLY A 112 11.74 6.73 6.93
CA GLY A 112 13.01 6.16 6.50
C GLY A 112 14.13 6.91 7.18
N ALA A 113 15.16 6.20 7.60
CA ALA A 113 16.25 6.76 8.38
C ALA A 113 17.58 6.07 8.09
N GLY A 114 18.66 6.62 8.60
CA GLY A 114 19.97 5.99 8.57
C GLY A 114 21.09 6.93 8.22
N SER A 115 22.28 6.36 8.14
CA SER A 115 23.50 7.06 7.73
C SER A 115 24.45 6.08 7.05
N VAL A 116 25.44 6.61 6.35
CA VAL A 116 26.50 5.81 5.71
C VAL A 116 27.24 4.93 6.73
N GLN A 117 27.39 5.40 7.98
CA GLN A 117 28.13 4.69 9.03
C GLN A 117 27.31 3.62 9.76
N GLN A 118 26.01 3.84 9.89
CA GLN A 118 25.12 2.94 10.65
C GLN A 118 24.27 2.03 9.75
N GLY A 119 24.26 2.29 8.46
CA GLY A 119 23.34 1.72 7.50
C GLY A 119 22.01 2.48 7.45
N PHE A 120 21.23 2.15 6.44
CA PHE A 120 19.93 2.74 6.19
C PHE A 120 18.81 1.74 6.44
N VAL A 121 17.62 2.22 6.77
CA VAL A 121 16.44 1.40 6.99
C VAL A 121 15.23 1.94 6.22
N CYS A 122 14.58 1.03 5.49
CA CYS A 122 13.24 1.22 4.93
C CYS A 122 12.33 0.15 5.55
N ARG A 123 11.17 0.53 6.08
CA ARG A 123 10.17 -0.45 6.56
C ARG A 123 9.53 -1.24 5.43
N GLY A 124 9.68 -0.81 4.20
CA GLY A 124 9.24 -1.50 2.99
C GLY A 124 9.34 -0.57 1.78
N GLY A 125 9.46 -1.15 0.58
CA GLY A 125 9.39 -0.41 -0.66
C GLY A 125 7.94 -0.10 -0.96
N ARG A 126 7.58 1.15 -0.90
CA ARG A 126 6.25 1.60 -1.30
C ARG A 126 6.21 1.70 -2.81
N MET A 127 5.13 1.21 -3.38
CA MET A 127 4.88 1.29 -4.81
C MET A 127 3.64 2.14 -5.02
N LEU A 128 3.78 3.19 -5.79
CA LEU A 128 2.65 4.02 -6.20
C LEU A 128 2.07 3.47 -7.51
N ASN A 129 0.95 4.02 -7.93
CA ASN A 129 0.34 3.68 -9.21
C ASN A 129 -0.31 4.93 -9.82
N GLU A 130 0.00 5.23 -11.07
CA GLU A 130 -0.49 6.44 -11.72
C GLU A 130 -2.02 6.41 -11.90
N GLU A 131 -2.58 5.25 -12.23
CA GLU A 131 -3.99 5.11 -12.58
C GLU A 131 -4.94 5.11 -11.38
N THR A 132 -4.49 4.64 -10.20
CA THR A 132 -5.39 4.41 -9.04
C THR A 132 -5.17 5.35 -7.87
N TYR A 133 -4.20 6.26 -7.94
CA TYR A 133 -3.88 7.20 -6.87
C TYR A 133 -4.48 8.59 -7.11
N GLU A 134 -5.79 8.66 -7.40
CA GLU A 134 -6.47 9.86 -7.88
C GLU A 134 -6.40 11.04 -6.91
N ASN A 135 -6.61 10.80 -5.59
CA ASN A 135 -6.55 11.86 -4.58
C ASN A 135 -5.11 12.17 -4.18
N PHE A 136 -4.23 11.17 -4.19
CA PHE A 136 -2.81 11.36 -3.94
C PHE A 136 -2.21 12.33 -4.97
N TRP A 137 -2.35 12.05 -6.26
CA TRP A 137 -1.84 12.91 -7.30
C TRP A 137 -2.49 14.30 -7.30
N GLU A 138 -3.78 14.38 -6.98
CA GLU A 138 -4.47 15.66 -6.86
C GLU A 138 -3.90 16.52 -5.73
N LEU A 139 -3.70 15.94 -4.55
CA LEU A 139 -3.12 16.66 -3.41
C LEU A 139 -1.69 17.13 -3.71
N PHE A 140 -0.85 16.21 -4.13
CA PHE A 140 0.58 16.47 -4.33
C PHE A 140 0.91 17.35 -5.55
N ARG A 141 -0.04 17.62 -6.43
CA ARG A 141 0.08 18.72 -7.42
C ARG A 141 0.13 20.10 -6.79
N SER A 142 -0.38 20.25 -5.58
CA SER A 142 -0.36 21.53 -4.85
C SER A 142 0.80 21.65 -3.87
N ILE A 143 1.57 20.58 -3.66
CA ILE A 143 2.72 20.56 -2.75
C ILE A 143 4.00 20.77 -3.57
N PRO A 144 4.80 21.84 -3.29
CA PRO A 144 6.08 22.06 -3.97
C PRO A 144 7.08 20.93 -3.66
N SER A 145 7.84 20.52 -4.68
CA SER A 145 9.01 19.65 -4.49
C SER A 145 10.10 20.40 -3.72
N LEU A 146 10.82 19.69 -2.86
CA LEU A 146 11.98 20.25 -2.15
C LEU A 146 13.21 20.36 -3.06
N GLU A 147 13.35 19.47 -4.03
CA GLU A 147 14.47 19.44 -4.98
C GLU A 147 14.27 20.46 -6.12
N GLN A 148 13.04 20.64 -6.54
CA GLN A 148 12.64 21.50 -7.65
C GLN A 148 11.44 22.36 -7.26
N PRO A 149 11.61 23.43 -6.45
CA PRO A 149 10.49 24.18 -5.88
C PRO A 149 9.53 24.83 -6.91
N GLN A 150 9.95 24.92 -8.17
CA GLN A 150 9.11 25.36 -9.30
C GLN A 150 8.17 24.26 -9.82
N ARG A 151 8.34 23.02 -9.37
CA ARG A 151 7.50 21.87 -9.71
C ARG A 151 6.78 21.36 -8.47
N SER A 152 5.69 20.66 -8.69
CA SER A 152 5.02 19.91 -7.64
C SER A 152 5.66 18.55 -7.39
N VAL A 153 5.41 17.96 -6.22
CA VAL A 153 5.81 16.57 -5.90
C VAL A 153 5.26 15.59 -6.95
N THR A 154 4.00 15.77 -7.39
CA THR A 154 3.42 14.95 -8.46
C THR A 154 4.24 15.03 -9.75
N GLU A 155 4.62 16.24 -10.19
CA GLU A 155 5.42 16.42 -11.40
C GLU A 155 6.82 15.82 -11.27
N GLU A 156 7.44 15.96 -10.10
CA GLU A 156 8.76 15.39 -9.83
C GLU A 156 8.73 13.86 -9.90
N ILE A 157 7.78 13.22 -9.20
CA ILE A 157 7.65 11.75 -9.16
C ILE A 157 7.33 11.20 -10.56
N LEU A 158 6.33 11.76 -11.25
CA LEU A 158 5.94 11.26 -12.57
C LEU A 158 7.03 11.48 -13.62
N ASN A 159 7.76 12.60 -13.57
CA ASN A 159 8.89 12.84 -14.46
C ASN A 159 10.03 11.84 -14.21
N PHE A 160 10.30 11.51 -12.94
CA PHE A 160 11.29 10.49 -12.60
C PHE A 160 10.86 9.11 -13.11
N ASP A 161 9.63 8.70 -12.84
CA ASP A 161 9.09 7.40 -13.25
C ASP A 161 9.08 7.24 -14.78
N HIS A 162 8.64 8.26 -15.51
CA HIS A 162 8.65 8.25 -16.98
C HIS A 162 10.06 8.21 -17.57
N ALA A 163 11.06 8.75 -16.87
CA ALA A 163 12.47 8.64 -17.26
C ALA A 163 13.10 7.27 -16.91
N HIS A 164 12.55 6.61 -15.90
CA HIS A 164 13.01 5.32 -15.37
C HIS A 164 11.84 4.33 -15.23
N PRO A 165 11.17 3.97 -16.33
CA PRO A 165 9.96 3.15 -16.28
C PRO A 165 10.26 1.79 -15.63
N THR A 166 9.37 1.34 -14.77
CA THR A 166 9.51 0.05 -14.11
C THR A 166 9.39 -1.07 -15.14
N CYS A 167 10.37 -1.96 -15.14
CA CYS A 167 10.40 -3.18 -15.93
C CYS A 167 11.09 -4.28 -15.12
N ALA A 168 10.32 -5.05 -14.38
CA ALA A 168 10.82 -6.14 -13.55
C ALA A 168 11.26 -7.33 -14.41
N HIS A 169 12.42 -7.87 -14.07
CA HIS A 169 12.93 -9.15 -14.55
C HIS A 169 13.07 -10.12 -13.37
N ALA A 170 13.25 -11.42 -13.66
CA ALA A 170 13.47 -12.45 -12.64
C ALA A 170 12.40 -12.45 -11.53
N ARG A 171 11.11 -12.34 -11.90
CA ARG A 171 10.00 -12.23 -10.94
C ARG A 171 9.90 -13.41 -9.98
N LEU A 172 10.16 -14.62 -10.46
CA LEU A 172 10.21 -15.84 -9.66
C LEU A 172 11.53 -16.57 -9.90
N ILE A 173 12.16 -16.98 -8.82
CA ILE A 173 13.41 -17.75 -8.78
C ILE A 173 13.11 -19.03 -8.01
N ASP A 174 13.49 -20.19 -8.56
CA ASP A 174 13.33 -21.48 -7.89
C ASP A 174 14.50 -21.81 -6.95
N LYS A 175 14.40 -22.95 -6.25
CA LYS A 175 15.41 -23.43 -5.29
C LYS A 175 16.78 -23.70 -5.90
N ASP A 176 16.87 -23.87 -7.22
CA ASP A 176 18.11 -24.08 -7.96
C ASP A 176 18.67 -22.76 -8.52
N ALA A 177 18.23 -21.62 -7.98
CA ALA A 177 18.53 -20.26 -8.41
C ALA A 177 18.21 -20.01 -9.89
N LYS A 178 17.26 -20.74 -10.48
CA LYS A 178 16.86 -20.55 -11.87
C LYS A 178 15.71 -19.55 -11.97
N ILE A 179 15.88 -18.58 -12.86
CA ILE A 179 14.83 -17.61 -13.21
C ILE A 179 13.73 -18.32 -14.01
N LEU A 180 12.50 -18.25 -13.53
CA LEU A 180 11.35 -18.89 -14.13
C LEU A 180 10.68 -18.02 -15.19
N ASP A 181 10.14 -18.67 -16.24
CA ASP A 181 9.24 -18.00 -17.19
C ASP A 181 7.86 -17.84 -16.58
N VAL A 182 7.45 -16.61 -16.30
CA VAL A 182 6.19 -16.27 -15.64
C VAL A 182 5.15 -15.65 -16.58
N ARG A 183 5.37 -15.71 -17.90
CA ARG A 183 4.42 -15.18 -18.90
C ARG A 183 3.07 -15.87 -18.84
N SER A 184 3.03 -17.14 -18.45
CA SER A 184 1.79 -17.84 -18.12
C SER A 184 1.42 -17.61 -16.67
N MET A 185 0.16 -17.28 -16.39
CA MET A 185 -0.36 -17.15 -15.03
C MET A 185 -0.46 -18.51 -14.31
N GLY A 186 -0.50 -19.62 -15.04
CA GLY A 186 -0.58 -20.97 -14.49
C GLY A 186 -2.00 -21.43 -14.11
N PHE A 187 -3.04 -20.67 -14.42
CA PHE A 187 -4.42 -21.03 -14.08
C PHE A 187 -4.94 -22.25 -14.84
N ASP A 188 -5.60 -23.13 -14.14
CA ASP A 188 -6.46 -24.14 -14.73
C ASP A 188 -7.91 -23.63 -14.94
N ASN A 189 -8.83 -24.50 -15.35
CA ASN A 189 -10.22 -24.10 -15.57
C ASN A 189 -10.98 -23.86 -14.25
N ALA A 190 -10.62 -24.55 -13.18
CA ALA A 190 -11.24 -24.35 -11.86
C ALA A 190 -10.84 -22.99 -11.29
N ASP A 191 -9.56 -22.61 -11.38
CA ASP A 191 -9.06 -21.30 -10.95
C ASP A 191 -9.74 -20.17 -11.69
N ARG A 192 -9.85 -20.27 -13.04
CA ARG A 192 -10.53 -19.26 -13.86
C ARG A 192 -11.99 -19.10 -13.50
N LEU A 193 -12.67 -20.21 -13.22
CA LEU A 193 -14.07 -20.19 -12.78
C LEU A 193 -14.20 -19.56 -11.39
N ALA A 194 -13.36 -19.94 -10.44
CA ALA A 194 -13.35 -19.40 -9.09
C ALA A 194 -13.08 -17.88 -9.10
N MET A 195 -12.10 -17.43 -9.88
CA MET A 195 -11.79 -16.01 -10.06
C MET A 195 -12.97 -15.23 -10.66
N THR A 196 -13.58 -15.77 -11.73
CA THR A 196 -14.75 -15.12 -12.36
C THR A 196 -15.93 -15.05 -11.40
N LYS A 197 -16.18 -16.13 -10.64
CA LYS A 197 -17.23 -16.17 -9.63
C LYS A 197 -16.99 -15.15 -8.52
N LEU A 198 -15.74 -15.00 -8.05
CA LEU A 198 -15.38 -14.03 -7.02
C LEU A 198 -15.69 -12.59 -7.46
N LEU A 199 -15.28 -12.21 -8.68
CA LEU A 199 -15.51 -10.87 -9.20
C LEU A 199 -17.00 -10.51 -9.33
N LEU A 200 -17.86 -11.51 -9.56
CA LEU A 200 -19.31 -11.35 -9.68
C LEU A 200 -20.06 -11.48 -8.34
N THR A 201 -19.40 -11.96 -7.28
CA THR A 201 -20.05 -12.14 -5.98
C THR A 201 -20.16 -10.81 -5.23
N PRO A 202 -21.33 -10.43 -4.72
CA PRO A 202 -21.49 -9.26 -3.86
C PRO A 202 -20.62 -9.34 -2.61
N GLU A 203 -20.10 -8.20 -2.16
CA GLU A 203 -19.16 -8.13 -1.03
C GLU A 203 -19.76 -8.65 0.27
N GLU A 204 -21.05 -8.41 0.49
CA GLU A 204 -21.78 -8.81 1.71
C GLU A 204 -21.85 -10.34 1.93
N ARG A 205 -21.48 -11.11 0.90
CA ARG A 205 -21.40 -12.58 0.99
C ARG A 205 -20.01 -13.11 1.30
N LEU A 206 -19.05 -12.24 1.47
CA LEU A 206 -17.64 -12.57 1.66
C LEU A 206 -17.14 -12.26 3.08
N ASP A 207 -18.03 -11.82 3.98
CA ASP A 207 -17.70 -11.51 5.37
C ASP A 207 -17.01 -12.70 6.05
N ASN A 208 -15.89 -12.42 6.72
CA ASN A 208 -15.08 -13.40 7.47
C ASN A 208 -14.50 -14.57 6.64
N MET A 209 -14.62 -14.55 5.32
CA MET A 209 -14.03 -15.58 4.46
C MET A 209 -12.54 -15.27 4.20
N THR A 210 -11.75 -16.35 4.14
CA THR A 210 -10.36 -16.30 3.71
C THR A 210 -10.23 -16.61 2.20
N ILE A 211 -9.06 -16.32 1.62
CA ILE A 211 -8.78 -16.66 0.22
C ILE A 211 -8.80 -18.18 0.04
N GLU A 212 -8.28 -18.95 1.01
CA GLU A 212 -8.25 -20.42 0.95
C GLU A 212 -9.64 -21.08 1.11
N ASP A 213 -10.63 -20.40 1.68
CA ASP A 213 -12.01 -20.86 1.67
C ASP A 213 -12.65 -20.87 0.27
N TRP A 214 -12.07 -20.13 -0.65
CA TRP A 214 -12.65 -19.91 -1.98
C TRP A 214 -11.92 -20.64 -3.10
N PHE A 215 -10.59 -20.67 -3.05
CA PHE A 215 -9.75 -21.25 -4.10
C PHE A 215 -9.25 -22.64 -3.71
N GLY A 216 -9.18 -23.53 -4.69
CA GLY A 216 -8.58 -24.84 -4.50
C GLY A 216 -7.05 -24.80 -4.35
N PRO A 217 -6.42 -25.89 -3.88
CA PRO A 217 -4.97 -25.94 -3.64
C PRO A 217 -4.10 -25.55 -4.84
N HIS A 218 -4.51 -25.91 -6.07
CA HIS A 218 -3.78 -25.59 -7.29
C HIS A 218 -3.57 -24.08 -7.49
N PHE A 219 -4.55 -23.25 -7.10
CA PHE A 219 -4.46 -21.80 -7.23
C PHE A 219 -3.20 -21.23 -6.54
N PHE A 220 -2.86 -21.80 -5.37
CA PHE A 220 -1.73 -21.36 -4.55
C PHE A 220 -0.36 -21.85 -5.04
N GLU A 221 -0.34 -22.63 -6.12
CA GLU A 221 0.86 -23.11 -6.81
C GLU A 221 1.08 -22.40 -8.15
N THR A 222 0.17 -21.50 -8.54
CA THR A 222 0.24 -20.77 -9.80
C THR A 222 1.29 -19.66 -9.77
N ASN A 223 1.87 -19.32 -10.91
CA ASN A 223 2.75 -18.14 -11.06
C ASN A 223 2.02 -16.87 -10.64
N PHE A 224 0.71 -16.78 -10.98
CA PHE A 224 -0.12 -15.65 -10.56
C PHE A 224 -0.11 -15.47 -9.05
N TRP A 225 -0.38 -16.54 -8.28
CA TRP A 225 -0.43 -16.45 -6.82
C TRP A 225 0.91 -15.99 -6.24
N TYR A 226 2.01 -16.60 -6.64
CA TYR A 226 3.34 -16.19 -6.14
C TYR A 226 3.65 -14.72 -6.44
N MET A 227 3.38 -14.26 -7.67
CA MET A 227 3.58 -12.87 -8.04
C MET A 227 2.63 -11.92 -7.30
N TRP A 228 1.35 -12.30 -7.15
CA TRP A 228 0.34 -11.49 -6.47
C TRP A 228 0.60 -11.41 -4.97
N GLN A 229 0.86 -12.56 -4.34
CA GLN A 229 1.18 -12.67 -2.91
C GLN A 229 2.31 -11.71 -2.55
N THR A 230 3.41 -11.75 -3.29
CA THR A 230 4.60 -10.98 -2.96
C THR A 230 4.55 -9.52 -3.43
N THR A 231 3.73 -9.19 -4.44
CA THR A 231 3.53 -7.79 -4.83
C THR A 231 2.65 -7.03 -3.82
N PHE A 232 1.62 -7.68 -3.28
CA PHE A 232 0.61 -7.03 -2.44
C PHE A 232 0.56 -7.57 -1.01
N ALA A 233 1.46 -8.49 -0.63
CA ALA A 233 1.56 -9.10 0.70
C ALA A 233 0.33 -9.91 1.16
N PHE A 234 -0.46 -10.47 0.23
CA PHE A 234 -1.56 -11.36 0.58
C PHE A 234 -1.06 -12.73 1.05
N GLN A 235 -1.75 -13.28 2.03
CA GLN A 235 -1.58 -14.63 2.53
C GLN A 235 -2.82 -15.48 2.22
N LYS A 236 -2.73 -16.82 2.32
CA LYS A 236 -3.88 -17.71 2.06
C LYS A 236 -5.05 -17.42 2.99
N TRP A 237 -4.75 -17.08 4.24
CA TRP A 237 -5.69 -16.72 5.30
C TRP A 237 -6.15 -15.27 5.25
N SER A 238 -5.65 -14.44 4.32
CA SER A 238 -6.10 -13.07 4.18
C SER A 238 -7.56 -13.01 3.75
N SER A 239 -8.20 -11.89 4.07
CA SER A 239 -9.59 -11.61 3.74
C SER A 239 -9.88 -11.75 2.25
N LEU A 240 -10.82 -12.62 1.89
CA LEU A 240 -11.32 -12.77 0.53
C LEU A 240 -11.99 -11.47 0.03
N PHE A 241 -12.60 -10.72 0.93
CA PHE A 241 -13.21 -9.44 0.68
C PHE A 241 -12.18 -8.40 0.19
N GLU A 242 -11.04 -8.27 0.89
CA GLU A 242 -9.96 -7.36 0.50
C GLU A 242 -9.28 -7.84 -0.79
N PHE A 243 -9.07 -9.13 -0.95
CA PHE A 243 -8.54 -9.71 -2.19
C PHE A 243 -9.43 -9.38 -3.39
N ARG A 244 -10.75 -9.49 -3.25
CA ARG A 244 -11.71 -9.10 -4.31
C ARG A 244 -11.63 -7.62 -4.65
N ARG A 245 -11.48 -6.74 -3.66
CA ARG A 245 -11.30 -5.29 -3.88
C ARG A 245 -10.04 -5.00 -4.69
N TYR A 246 -8.93 -5.65 -4.33
CA TYR A 246 -7.70 -5.58 -5.10
C TYR A 246 -7.88 -6.07 -6.53
N MET A 247 -8.52 -7.23 -6.70
CA MET A 247 -8.79 -7.79 -8.03
C MET A 247 -9.62 -6.84 -8.89
N ASN A 248 -10.62 -6.17 -8.34
CA ASN A 248 -11.44 -5.21 -9.05
C ASN A 248 -10.70 -3.91 -9.35
N ARG A 249 -9.94 -3.41 -8.39
CA ARG A 249 -9.24 -2.12 -8.47
C ARG A 249 -8.02 -2.19 -9.37
N MET A 250 -7.27 -3.31 -9.33
CA MET A 250 -6.02 -3.55 -10.05
C MET A 250 -6.17 -4.49 -11.25
N ILE A 251 -7.39 -4.72 -11.73
CA ILE A 251 -7.64 -5.66 -12.85
C ILE A 251 -6.91 -5.27 -14.14
N PHE A 252 -6.62 -3.99 -14.33
CA PHE A 252 -5.85 -3.50 -15.48
C PHE A 252 -4.36 -3.85 -15.39
N GLU A 253 -3.84 -4.21 -14.17
CA GLU A 253 -2.46 -4.66 -13.96
C GLU A 253 -2.23 -6.13 -14.34
N PHE A 254 -3.28 -6.92 -14.50
CA PHE A 254 -3.15 -8.33 -14.87
C PHE A 254 -2.21 -8.58 -16.06
N PRO A 255 -2.34 -7.84 -17.18
CA PRO A 255 -1.47 -8.04 -18.35
C PRO A 255 0.00 -7.71 -18.11
N ARG A 256 0.30 -6.95 -17.06
CA ARG A 256 1.66 -6.44 -16.77
C ARG A 256 2.16 -6.78 -15.36
N ILE A 257 1.51 -7.75 -14.69
CA ILE A 257 1.95 -8.20 -13.35
C ILE A 257 3.34 -8.86 -13.38
N GLU A 258 3.75 -9.43 -14.52
CA GLU A 258 5.07 -10.00 -14.72
C GLU A 258 6.17 -8.94 -14.78
N THR A 259 5.90 -7.79 -15.39
CA THR A 259 6.87 -6.70 -15.56
C THR A 259 6.75 -5.61 -14.50
N LEU A 260 5.65 -5.57 -13.76
CA LEU A 260 5.30 -4.48 -12.83
C LEU A 260 5.34 -3.08 -13.48
N GLU A 261 5.09 -3.01 -14.79
CA GLU A 261 5.18 -1.78 -15.60
C GLU A 261 4.23 -0.66 -15.12
N GLY A 262 3.18 -1.00 -14.35
CA GLY A 262 2.27 -0.02 -13.75
C GLY A 262 2.72 0.51 -12.39
N VAL A 263 3.86 0.05 -11.87
CA VAL A 263 4.40 0.54 -10.60
C VAL A 263 5.12 1.86 -10.83
N THR A 264 4.64 2.91 -10.20
CA THR A 264 5.25 4.25 -10.18
C THR A 264 6.20 4.37 -8.99
N ARG A 265 7.41 4.84 -9.22
CA ARG A 265 8.46 4.97 -8.20
C ARG A 265 8.81 6.40 -7.91
N THR A 266 9.30 6.64 -6.71
CA THR A 266 9.82 7.94 -6.27
C THR A 266 11.33 8.05 -6.52
N PRO A 267 11.88 9.27 -6.71
CA PRO A 267 13.32 9.49 -6.87
C PRO A 267 14.15 8.96 -5.69
N TYR A 268 13.66 9.20 -4.49
CA TYR A 268 14.21 8.71 -3.22
C TYR A 268 13.17 7.86 -2.49
N ASN A 269 13.44 7.41 -1.27
CA ASN A 269 12.44 6.79 -0.42
C ASN A 269 11.24 7.74 -0.19
N GLN A 270 10.08 7.19 0.21
CA GLN A 270 8.87 8.02 0.33
C GLN A 270 8.91 9.02 1.49
N TYR A 271 9.72 8.80 2.51
CA TYR A 271 9.90 9.82 3.53
C TYR A 271 10.44 11.10 2.92
N GLU A 272 11.50 10.99 2.11
CA GLU A 272 12.15 12.14 1.48
C GLU A 272 11.38 12.70 0.28
N SER A 273 10.68 11.84 -0.46
CA SER A 273 9.96 12.24 -1.68
C SER A 273 8.52 12.69 -1.45
N VAL A 274 7.88 12.28 -0.34
CA VAL A 274 6.47 12.52 -0.06
C VAL A 274 6.27 13.23 1.28
N ILE A 275 6.83 12.67 2.37
CA ILE A 275 6.56 13.17 3.72
C ILE A 275 7.25 14.50 3.98
N LEU A 276 8.54 14.62 3.68
CA LEU A 276 9.28 15.86 3.93
C LEU A 276 8.75 17.06 3.13
N PRO A 277 8.42 16.97 1.83
CA PRO A 277 7.77 18.06 1.11
C PRO A 277 6.42 18.45 1.71
N LEU A 278 5.60 17.47 2.09
CA LEU A 278 4.30 17.74 2.72
C LEU A 278 4.47 18.42 4.08
N LYS A 279 5.44 17.95 4.90
CA LYS A 279 5.81 18.58 6.18
C LYS A 279 6.21 20.04 5.98
N ALA A 280 7.13 20.30 5.06
CA ALA A 280 7.60 21.65 4.78
C ALA A 280 6.47 22.59 4.31
N TYR A 281 5.56 22.08 3.46
CA TYR A 281 4.36 22.82 3.06
C TYR A 281 3.48 23.17 4.28
N LEU A 282 3.23 22.22 5.17
CA LEU A 282 2.41 22.44 6.36
C LEU A 282 3.07 23.42 7.35
N GLU A 283 4.37 23.29 7.58
CA GLU A 283 5.14 24.22 8.44
C GLU A 283 5.09 25.67 7.89
N THR A 284 5.24 25.81 6.57
CA THR A 284 5.17 27.13 5.90
C THR A 284 3.78 27.77 6.08
N ASN A 285 2.73 26.95 6.22
CA ASN A 285 1.37 27.40 6.48
C ASN A 285 1.01 27.46 7.97
N GLY A 286 1.98 27.30 8.88
CA GLY A 286 1.82 27.51 10.32
C GLY A 286 1.29 26.30 11.09
N VAL A 287 1.14 25.13 10.47
CA VAL A 287 0.66 23.90 11.15
C VAL A 287 1.63 23.48 12.25
N ARG A 288 1.12 23.12 13.41
CA ARG A 288 1.91 22.74 14.58
C ARG A 288 2.10 21.23 14.63
N PHE A 289 3.35 20.82 14.78
CA PHE A 289 3.73 19.42 14.97
C PHE A 289 4.17 19.21 16.42
N GLU A 290 3.51 18.31 17.12
CA GLU A 290 3.79 17.95 18.52
C GLU A 290 4.18 16.46 18.56
N THR A 291 5.48 16.18 18.47
CA THR A 291 6.06 14.84 18.58
C THR A 291 6.22 14.43 20.05
N GLY A 292 6.30 13.14 20.34
CA GLY A 292 6.30 12.61 21.71
C GLY A 292 4.97 12.82 22.45
N ARG A 293 3.92 13.21 21.74
CA ARG A 293 2.62 13.58 22.29
C ARG A 293 1.59 12.46 22.08
N THR A 294 1.56 11.49 22.98
CA THR A 294 0.72 10.29 22.88
C THR A 294 -0.69 10.57 23.43
N VAL A 295 -1.69 10.53 22.56
CA VAL A 295 -3.12 10.52 22.97
C VAL A 295 -3.47 9.09 23.39
N THR A 296 -4.00 8.94 24.60
CA THR A 296 -4.34 7.65 25.19
C THR A 296 -5.84 7.41 25.33
N ASP A 297 -6.66 8.44 25.22
CA ASP A 297 -8.13 8.36 25.28
C ASP A 297 -8.78 9.61 24.68
N ILE A 298 -10.06 9.48 24.27
CA ILE A 298 -10.92 10.56 23.75
C ILE A 298 -12.27 10.47 24.44
N ASP A 299 -12.73 11.57 25.03
CA ASP A 299 -14.05 11.65 25.62
C ASP A 299 -15.09 12.18 24.64
N PHE A 300 -16.33 11.73 24.82
CA PHE A 300 -17.48 12.13 24.02
C PHE A 300 -18.61 12.66 24.90
N ALA A 301 -19.31 13.67 24.43
CA ALA A 301 -20.50 14.17 25.06
C ALA A 301 -21.58 13.07 25.22
N PRO A 302 -22.38 13.05 26.29
CA PRO A 302 -23.49 12.14 26.40
C PRO A 302 -24.58 12.44 25.35
N GLY A 303 -25.37 11.42 24.98
CA GLY A 303 -26.47 11.56 24.01
C GLY A 303 -26.21 10.85 22.70
N GLU A 304 -27.08 11.09 21.70
CA GLU A 304 -27.02 10.40 20.39
C GLU A 304 -25.94 10.97 19.45
N ALA A 305 -25.68 12.27 19.55
CA ALA A 305 -24.64 12.93 18.76
C ALA A 305 -23.25 12.46 19.18
N LEU A 306 -22.38 12.19 18.20
CA LEU A 306 -20.98 11.86 18.45
C LEU A 306 -20.15 13.15 18.43
N THR A 307 -19.94 13.71 19.61
CA THR A 307 -19.17 14.95 19.80
C THR A 307 -17.99 14.67 20.72
N ALA A 308 -16.77 14.75 20.19
CA ALA A 308 -15.54 14.67 21.00
C ALA A 308 -15.43 15.91 21.89
N THR A 309 -15.10 15.71 23.16
CA THR A 309 -15.08 16.78 24.19
C THR A 309 -13.73 16.96 24.87
N ALA A 310 -12.89 15.91 24.92
CA ALA A 310 -11.54 16.01 25.48
C ALA A 310 -10.59 14.97 24.88
N LEU A 311 -9.32 15.30 24.84
CA LEU A 311 -8.20 14.41 24.52
C LEU A 311 -7.35 14.22 25.78
N HIS A 312 -7.06 12.96 26.14
CA HIS A 312 -6.20 12.62 27.26
C HIS A 312 -4.84 12.11 26.76
N PHE A 313 -3.77 12.49 27.43
CA PHE A 313 -2.40 12.17 27.04
C PHE A 313 -1.72 11.21 28.04
N ALA A 314 -0.68 10.56 27.58
CA ALA A 314 0.11 9.62 28.38
C ALA A 314 0.81 10.28 29.58
N ASP A 315 1.10 11.57 29.52
CA ASP A 315 1.70 12.37 30.61
C ASP A 315 0.68 12.78 31.69
N GLY A 316 -0.58 12.36 31.56
CA GLY A 316 -1.67 12.70 32.47
C GLY A 316 -2.32 14.06 32.21
N SER A 317 -1.87 14.82 31.21
CA SER A 317 -2.52 16.06 30.80
C SER A 317 -3.75 15.79 29.93
N ALA A 318 -4.60 16.78 29.77
CA ALA A 318 -5.75 16.73 28.89
C ALA A 318 -5.96 18.07 28.16
N VAL A 319 -6.65 18.01 27.04
CA VAL A 319 -7.10 19.18 26.27
C VAL A 319 -8.60 19.07 26.08
N ASP A 320 -9.35 20.05 26.59
CA ASP A 320 -10.77 20.17 26.36
C ASP A 320 -11.04 20.76 24.97
N LEU A 321 -11.92 20.11 24.21
CA LEU A 321 -12.40 20.61 22.93
C LEU A 321 -13.57 21.55 23.14
N ARG A 322 -13.44 22.79 22.68
CA ARG A 322 -14.49 23.82 22.74
C ARG A 322 -15.52 23.59 21.64
N GLU A 323 -16.61 24.27 21.71
CA GLU A 323 -17.64 24.26 20.66
C GLU A 323 -17.02 24.67 19.30
N GLY A 324 -17.09 23.77 18.33
CA GLY A 324 -16.56 23.95 16.98
C GLY A 324 -15.10 23.54 16.80
N ASP A 325 -14.39 23.12 17.86
CA ASP A 325 -13.11 22.42 17.71
C ASP A 325 -13.36 21.02 17.14
N VAL A 326 -12.40 20.50 16.37
CA VAL A 326 -12.54 19.24 15.63
C VAL A 326 -11.41 18.27 16.01
N CYS A 327 -11.74 16.99 16.12
CA CYS A 327 -10.78 15.91 16.28
C CYS A 327 -10.85 14.95 15.09
N ILE A 328 -9.72 14.71 14.43
CA ILE A 328 -9.58 13.67 13.41
C ILE A 328 -8.52 12.68 13.91
N MET A 329 -8.91 11.43 14.11
CA MET A 329 -8.08 10.40 14.72
C MET A 329 -7.59 9.40 13.67
N THR A 330 -6.29 9.12 13.67
CA THR A 330 -5.76 7.90 13.05
C THR A 330 -6.15 6.71 13.94
N ASN A 331 -7.10 5.87 13.49
CA ASN A 331 -7.63 4.80 14.31
C ASN A 331 -6.71 3.57 14.42
N ALA A 332 -5.70 3.44 13.56
CA ALA A 332 -4.58 2.51 13.74
C ALA A 332 -3.44 2.82 12.76
N CYS A 333 -2.23 2.38 13.13
CA CYS A 333 -1.06 2.37 12.26
C CYS A 333 -0.45 0.96 12.27
N MET A 334 -0.18 0.43 11.09
CA MET A 334 0.35 -0.93 10.93
C MET A 334 1.82 -1.07 11.32
N THR A 335 2.55 0.02 11.54
CA THR A 335 4.00 0.02 11.78
C THR A 335 4.44 0.71 13.07
N ASP A 336 3.53 1.22 13.92
CA ASP A 336 3.91 1.94 15.14
C ASP A 336 4.51 1.04 16.24
N SER A 337 4.36 -0.28 16.12
CA SER A 337 5.00 -1.29 16.98
C SER A 337 6.17 -2.02 16.30
N ALA A 338 6.66 -1.52 15.15
CA ALA A 338 7.81 -2.11 14.47
C ALA A 338 9.08 -1.98 15.32
N THR A 339 9.93 -3.01 15.25
CA THR A 339 11.22 -3.09 15.96
C THR A 339 12.35 -3.28 14.97
N LEU A 340 13.55 -2.81 15.33
CA LEU A 340 14.73 -2.89 14.47
C LEU A 340 15.80 -3.77 15.12
N GLY A 341 16.38 -4.67 14.32
CA GLY A 341 17.61 -5.37 14.64
C GLY A 341 18.83 -4.68 14.04
N ASN A 342 19.90 -5.44 13.87
CA ASN A 342 21.10 -5.00 13.17
C ASN A 342 21.89 -6.23 12.66
N LEU A 343 23.08 -6.00 12.10
CA LEU A 343 23.93 -7.07 11.56
C LEU A 343 24.15 -8.23 12.53
N HIS A 344 24.18 -7.96 13.85
CA HIS A 344 24.55 -8.91 14.91
C HIS A 344 23.42 -9.26 15.87
N ALA A 345 22.25 -8.65 15.72
CA ALA A 345 21.09 -8.88 16.57
C ALA A 345 19.80 -8.97 15.76
N PRO A 346 18.88 -9.89 16.09
CA PRO A 346 17.55 -9.91 15.49
C PRO A 346 16.75 -8.68 15.92
N ALA A 347 15.68 -8.40 15.19
CA ALA A 347 14.69 -7.41 15.61
C ALA A 347 13.96 -7.95 16.86
N PRO A 348 13.91 -7.20 17.98
CA PRO A 348 13.21 -7.67 19.18
C PRO A 348 11.72 -7.93 18.90
N ALA A 349 11.14 -8.92 19.57
CA ALA A 349 9.70 -9.11 19.58
C ALA A 349 9.03 -7.84 20.15
N PRO A 350 7.89 -7.38 19.60
CA PRO A 350 7.21 -6.21 20.11
C PRO A 350 6.65 -6.47 21.51
N GLU A 351 6.84 -5.52 22.42
CA GLU A 351 6.40 -5.64 23.82
C GLU A 351 4.90 -5.38 24.00
N ARG A 352 4.26 -4.70 23.04
CA ARG A 352 2.85 -4.26 23.13
C ARG A 352 2.18 -4.17 21.78
N LYS A 353 0.84 -4.10 21.77
CA LYS A 353 0.04 -3.73 20.60
C LYS A 353 0.35 -2.29 20.16
N PRO A 354 0.04 -1.91 18.92
CA PRO A 354 0.17 -0.53 18.45
C PRO A 354 -0.60 0.45 19.35
N VAL A 355 0.02 1.57 19.74
CA VAL A 355 -0.63 2.61 20.57
C VAL A 355 -1.91 3.11 19.93
N SER A 356 -1.89 3.29 18.61
CA SER A 356 -3.05 3.71 17.83
C SER A 356 -4.19 2.68 17.87
N ALA A 357 -3.89 1.38 17.86
CA ALA A 357 -4.90 0.33 17.99
C ALA A 357 -5.49 0.26 19.41
N GLU A 358 -4.67 0.47 20.44
CA GLU A 358 -5.13 0.56 21.83
C GLU A 358 -6.06 1.76 22.03
N LEU A 359 -5.74 2.92 21.47
CA LEU A 359 -6.61 4.09 21.48
C LEU A 359 -7.92 3.79 20.74
N TRP A 360 -7.87 3.16 19.56
CA TRP A 360 -9.07 2.77 18.84
C TRP A 360 -9.96 1.83 19.64
N ALA A 361 -9.39 0.82 20.32
CA ALA A 361 -10.15 -0.09 21.17
C ALA A 361 -10.91 0.64 22.28
N LYS A 362 -10.27 1.61 22.96
CA LYS A 362 -10.92 2.42 23.99
C LYS A 362 -12.05 3.27 23.42
N VAL A 363 -11.81 3.94 22.31
CA VAL A 363 -12.79 4.80 21.64
C VAL A 363 -13.98 3.98 21.14
N ALA A 364 -13.73 2.81 20.52
CA ALA A 364 -14.78 1.92 20.04
C ALA A 364 -15.65 1.35 21.17
N ALA A 365 -15.08 1.12 22.35
CA ALA A 365 -15.82 0.66 23.52
C ALA A 365 -16.80 1.73 24.09
N LYS A 366 -16.56 3.00 23.81
CA LYS A 366 -17.41 4.11 24.33
C LYS A 366 -18.66 4.33 23.48
N ARG A 367 -18.61 4.03 22.19
CA ARG A 367 -19.68 4.37 21.25
C ARG A 367 -19.89 3.30 20.17
N PRO A 368 -21.13 2.91 19.87
CA PRO A 368 -21.46 2.04 18.75
C PRO A 368 -21.06 2.70 17.41
N GLY A 369 -20.72 1.88 16.42
CA GLY A 369 -20.40 2.36 15.06
C GLY A 369 -18.97 2.87 14.87
N LEU A 370 -18.12 2.77 15.90
CA LEU A 370 -16.69 3.13 15.81
C LEU A 370 -15.80 1.92 15.47
N GLY A 371 -16.38 0.83 14.94
CA GLY A 371 -15.68 -0.35 14.47
C GLY A 371 -15.23 -1.30 15.57
N ASN A 372 -14.39 -2.26 15.19
CA ASN A 372 -13.83 -3.27 16.09
C ASN A 372 -12.39 -3.58 15.69
N PRO A 373 -11.37 -3.20 16.47
CA PRO A 373 -9.97 -3.44 16.15
C PRO A 373 -9.52 -4.91 16.30
N GLU A 374 -10.27 -5.76 17.02
CA GLU A 374 -9.82 -7.12 17.38
C GLU A 374 -9.50 -8.01 16.17
N PRO A 375 -10.30 -8.05 15.08
CA PRO A 375 -9.95 -8.86 13.90
C PRO A 375 -8.60 -8.48 13.29
N PHE A 376 -8.21 -7.22 13.37
CA PHE A 376 -6.99 -6.70 12.77
C PHE A 376 -5.75 -6.90 13.67
N PHE A 377 -5.91 -6.82 14.98
CA PHE A 377 -4.79 -6.79 15.95
C PHE A 377 -4.82 -7.94 16.94
N GLY A 378 -5.69 -8.92 16.75
CA GLY A 378 -5.83 -10.11 17.59
C GLY A 378 -4.81 -11.21 17.28
N ASN A 379 -4.33 -11.32 16.03
CA ASN A 379 -3.48 -12.41 15.58
C ASN A 379 -2.19 -11.91 14.91
N VAL A 380 -1.14 -11.72 15.73
CA VAL A 380 0.16 -11.25 15.24
C VAL A 380 0.85 -12.24 14.31
N ASN A 381 0.61 -13.55 14.46
CA ASN A 381 1.27 -14.55 13.62
C ASN A 381 0.78 -14.54 12.17
N GLU A 382 -0.43 -14.07 11.93
CA GLU A 382 -1.02 -13.96 10.59
C GLU A 382 -0.87 -12.57 9.97
N SER A 383 -0.53 -11.55 10.77
CA SER A 383 -0.46 -10.15 10.33
C SER A 383 0.95 -9.59 10.22
N ASN A 384 1.97 -10.39 10.56
CA ASN A 384 3.36 -9.93 10.53
C ASN A 384 4.07 -10.26 9.22
N TRP A 385 5.06 -9.47 8.92
CA TRP A 385 6.20 -9.82 8.07
C TRP A 385 7.47 -9.20 8.65
N GLU A 386 8.63 -9.59 8.12
CA GLU A 386 9.90 -8.98 8.45
C GLU A 386 10.59 -8.48 7.20
N SER A 387 10.90 -7.18 7.17
CA SER A 387 11.74 -6.62 6.12
C SER A 387 13.18 -6.49 6.57
N PHE A 388 14.08 -6.30 5.64
CA PHE A 388 15.48 -6.03 5.91
C PHE A 388 16.05 -5.08 4.87
N THR A 389 16.92 -4.17 5.32
CA THR A 389 17.66 -3.28 4.41
C THR A 389 19.13 -3.62 4.48
N VAL A 390 19.73 -3.92 3.35
CA VAL A 390 21.16 -4.19 3.20
C VAL A 390 21.85 -2.90 2.76
N THR A 391 22.85 -2.46 3.52
CA THR A 391 23.72 -1.32 3.19
C THR A 391 25.13 -1.84 2.98
N CYS A 392 25.70 -1.61 1.81
CA CYS A 392 27.05 -2.00 1.45
C CYS A 392 27.90 -0.79 1.08
N LYS A 393 29.19 -0.87 1.38
CA LYS A 393 30.22 -0.03 0.78
C LYS A 393 30.56 -0.57 -0.60
N GLY A 394 30.66 0.30 -1.60
CA GLY A 394 30.83 -0.11 -2.99
C GLY A 394 29.55 -0.70 -3.61
N ASN A 395 29.69 -1.27 -4.78
CA ASN A 395 28.55 -1.75 -5.59
C ASN A 395 28.61 -3.23 -5.98
N ARG A 396 29.50 -4.01 -5.36
CA ARG A 396 29.72 -5.43 -5.72
C ARG A 396 28.44 -6.24 -5.72
N LEU A 397 27.79 -6.33 -4.56
CA LEU A 397 26.57 -7.14 -4.39
C LEU A 397 25.45 -6.64 -5.31
N LEU A 398 25.25 -5.33 -5.40
CA LEU A 398 24.25 -4.74 -6.29
C LEU A 398 24.50 -5.10 -7.76
N LYS A 399 25.76 -5.06 -8.21
CA LYS A 399 26.15 -5.48 -9.56
C LYS A 399 25.98 -6.97 -9.80
N MET A 400 26.24 -7.81 -8.81
CA MET A 400 25.97 -9.24 -8.91
C MET A 400 24.46 -9.49 -9.10
N ILE A 401 23.61 -8.82 -8.32
CA ILE A 401 22.13 -8.90 -8.45
C ILE A 401 21.70 -8.40 -9.84
N GLU A 402 22.20 -7.26 -10.30
CA GLU A 402 21.90 -6.69 -11.62
C GLU A 402 22.29 -7.66 -12.75
N ASN A 403 23.53 -8.20 -12.72
CA ASN A 403 24.01 -9.11 -13.75
C ASN A 403 23.24 -10.44 -13.79
N TYR A 404 22.85 -10.96 -12.63
CA TYR A 404 22.09 -12.19 -12.53
C TYR A 404 20.65 -12.01 -13.01
N SER A 405 19.97 -10.96 -12.56
CA SER A 405 18.54 -10.80 -12.73
C SER A 405 18.14 -9.97 -13.95
N GLY A 406 19.04 -9.11 -14.45
CA GLY A 406 18.71 -8.07 -15.42
C GLY A 406 17.95 -6.87 -14.84
N ASN A 407 17.72 -6.84 -13.52
CA ASN A 407 17.07 -5.71 -12.86
C ASN A 407 18.05 -4.56 -12.62
N ILE A 408 17.90 -3.50 -13.38
CA ILE A 408 18.70 -2.28 -13.26
C ILE A 408 18.16 -1.44 -12.08
N PRO A 409 19.03 -0.89 -11.20
CA PRO A 409 18.58 0.01 -10.14
C PRO A 409 17.70 1.15 -10.66
N GLY A 410 16.52 1.30 -10.08
CA GLY A 410 15.54 2.32 -10.46
C GLY A 410 14.46 1.87 -11.46
N SER A 411 14.75 0.91 -12.33
CA SER A 411 13.76 0.31 -13.24
C SER A 411 13.48 -1.16 -12.92
N GLY A 412 14.44 -1.86 -12.31
CA GLY A 412 14.23 -3.20 -11.78
C GLY A 412 13.25 -3.21 -10.63
N ALA A 413 12.65 -4.35 -10.36
CA ALA A 413 11.63 -4.46 -9.34
C ALA A 413 11.80 -5.74 -8.51
N LEU A 414 10.70 -6.24 -8.01
CA LEU A 414 10.58 -7.34 -7.08
C LEU A 414 11.03 -8.68 -7.70
N MET A 415 11.96 -9.34 -7.05
CA MET A 415 12.39 -10.73 -7.29
C MET A 415 11.97 -11.57 -6.10
N THR A 416 11.29 -12.69 -6.36
CA THR A 416 10.78 -13.59 -5.32
C THR A 416 11.44 -14.95 -5.42
N PHE A 417 12.01 -15.43 -4.32
CA PHE A 417 12.50 -16.80 -4.17
C PHE A 417 11.30 -17.70 -3.84
N LYS A 418 10.72 -18.28 -4.89
CA LYS A 418 9.43 -18.98 -4.83
C LYS A 418 9.42 -20.13 -3.84
N ASP A 419 10.52 -20.86 -3.75
CA ASP A 419 10.66 -22.04 -2.92
C ASP A 419 11.28 -21.76 -1.54
N SER A 420 11.67 -20.51 -1.26
CA SER A 420 12.16 -20.10 0.05
C SER A 420 11.11 -20.36 1.14
N SER A 421 11.51 -21.02 2.23
CA SER A 421 10.67 -21.26 3.41
C SER A 421 10.15 -19.97 4.01
N TRP A 422 10.89 -18.87 3.88
CA TRP A 422 10.47 -17.53 4.34
C TRP A 422 9.63 -16.77 3.32
N ARG A 423 9.42 -17.31 2.11
CA ARG A 423 8.86 -16.57 0.97
C ARG A 423 9.57 -15.24 0.79
N MET A 424 10.89 -15.32 0.73
CA MET A 424 11.76 -14.16 0.64
C MET A 424 11.62 -13.46 -0.72
N SER A 425 11.65 -12.15 -0.68
CA SER A 425 11.71 -11.29 -1.87
C SER A 425 12.72 -10.17 -1.65
N ILE A 426 13.35 -9.70 -2.73
CA ILE A 426 14.22 -8.52 -2.71
C ILE A 426 13.81 -7.52 -3.78
N VAL A 427 14.08 -6.24 -3.52
CA VAL A 427 13.78 -5.13 -4.43
C VAL A 427 14.99 -4.24 -4.56
N VAL A 428 15.37 -3.95 -5.81
CA VAL A 428 16.47 -3.05 -6.14
C VAL A 428 15.91 -1.66 -6.43
N ALA A 429 16.12 -0.75 -5.48
CA ALA A 429 15.72 0.65 -5.61
C ALA A 429 16.70 1.44 -6.50
N ALA A 430 16.27 2.63 -6.96
CA ALA A 430 17.18 3.61 -7.55
C ALA A 430 18.28 3.98 -6.56
N GLN A 431 19.46 4.29 -7.09
CA GLN A 431 20.59 4.77 -6.30
C GLN A 431 20.90 6.22 -6.66
N PRO A 432 21.11 7.11 -5.68
CA PRO A 432 20.91 6.92 -4.24
C PRO A 432 19.42 6.79 -3.89
N HIS A 433 19.09 5.93 -2.92
CA HIS A 433 17.73 5.79 -2.40
C HIS A 433 17.46 6.69 -1.19
N PHE A 434 18.53 7.14 -0.54
CA PHE A 434 18.51 8.16 0.51
C PHE A 434 19.41 9.33 0.09
N LYS A 435 18.98 10.55 0.37
CA LYS A 435 19.81 11.77 0.09
C LYS A 435 21.12 11.79 0.85
N ALA A 436 21.14 11.17 2.04
CA ALA A 436 22.36 11.04 2.85
C ALA A 436 23.31 9.94 2.37
N GLN A 437 22.95 9.17 1.35
CA GLN A 437 23.77 8.12 0.77
C GLN A 437 24.87 8.73 -0.10
N ASP A 438 26.12 8.37 0.18
CA ASP A 438 27.25 8.81 -0.63
C ASP A 438 27.41 7.94 -1.90
N PRO A 439 28.22 8.35 -2.87
CA PRO A 439 28.40 7.60 -4.12
C PRO A 439 29.03 6.21 -3.96
N ASP A 440 29.72 5.93 -2.84
CA ASP A 440 30.36 4.63 -2.54
C ASP A 440 29.47 3.73 -1.68
N THR A 441 28.25 4.16 -1.38
CA THR A 441 27.28 3.39 -0.61
C THR A 441 26.13 2.90 -1.49
N THR A 442 25.82 1.63 -1.45
CA THR A 442 24.66 1.04 -2.13
C THR A 442 23.71 0.38 -1.14
N ILE A 443 22.42 0.39 -1.46
CA ILE A 443 21.40 -0.28 -0.68
C ILE A 443 20.43 -1.06 -1.56
N PHE A 444 19.87 -2.12 -1.01
CA PHE A 444 18.62 -2.72 -1.45
C PHE A 444 17.84 -3.19 -0.22
N TRP A 445 16.59 -3.50 -0.40
CA TRP A 445 15.77 -4.04 0.69
C TRP A 445 15.08 -5.32 0.25
N GLY A 446 14.67 -6.10 1.21
CA GLY A 446 13.91 -7.31 1.01
C GLY A 446 12.98 -7.58 2.17
N TYR A 447 12.23 -8.66 2.08
CA TYR A 447 11.32 -9.10 3.14
C TYR A 447 11.03 -10.59 3.03
N GLY A 448 10.59 -11.17 4.16
CA GLY A 448 10.00 -12.50 4.24
C GLY A 448 8.59 -12.42 4.79
N LEU A 449 7.69 -13.21 4.21
CA LEU A 449 6.28 -13.25 4.60
C LEU A 449 5.98 -14.31 5.67
N TYR A 450 6.85 -15.33 5.81
CA TYR A 450 6.68 -16.45 6.77
C TYR A 450 7.77 -16.38 7.84
N THR A 451 7.63 -15.44 8.76
CA THR A 451 8.68 -15.09 9.72
C THR A 451 8.94 -16.16 10.77
N ASP A 452 7.98 -17.06 11.02
CA ASP A 452 8.06 -18.17 11.97
C ASP A 452 8.55 -19.48 11.33
N HIS A 453 8.68 -19.54 10.00
CA HIS A 453 9.22 -20.70 9.32
C HIS A 453 10.73 -20.78 9.48
N VAL A 454 11.24 -22.02 9.65
CA VAL A 454 12.68 -22.29 9.70
C VAL A 454 13.29 -22.12 8.31
N GLY A 455 14.34 -21.31 8.20
CA GLY A 455 15.06 -21.05 6.96
C GLY A 455 15.67 -22.31 6.34
N ASP A 456 15.84 -22.28 5.02
CA ASP A 456 16.33 -23.43 4.26
C ASP A 456 17.82 -23.70 4.56
N TYR A 457 18.59 -22.67 4.83
CA TYR A 457 20.04 -22.74 5.08
C TYR A 457 20.42 -22.33 6.50
N VAL A 458 19.90 -21.25 7.05
CA VAL A 458 20.22 -20.75 8.39
C VAL A 458 19.64 -21.63 9.50
N LYS A 459 18.59 -22.38 9.23
CA LYS A 459 17.94 -23.32 10.19
C LYS A 459 17.38 -22.65 11.45
N LYS A 460 16.94 -21.40 11.31
CA LYS A 460 16.24 -20.63 12.35
C LYS A 460 15.00 -19.96 11.73
N PRO A 461 13.95 -19.67 12.52
CA PRO A 461 12.88 -18.77 12.06
C PRO A 461 13.45 -17.41 11.66
N MET A 462 12.89 -16.76 10.62
CA MET A 462 13.40 -15.47 10.14
C MET A 462 13.43 -14.43 11.26
N ARG A 463 12.36 -14.36 12.05
CA ARG A 463 12.21 -13.42 13.18
C ARG A 463 13.26 -13.56 14.29
N ASP A 464 13.97 -14.68 14.33
CA ASP A 464 15.04 -14.94 15.31
C ASP A 464 16.43 -14.73 14.71
N CYS A 465 16.50 -14.32 13.42
CA CYS A 465 17.74 -14.15 12.69
C CYS A 465 18.32 -12.76 12.86
N THR A 466 19.63 -12.69 13.00
CA THR A 466 20.40 -11.46 12.86
C THR A 466 20.44 -11.00 11.40
N GLY A 467 20.79 -9.75 11.15
CA GLY A 467 20.95 -9.26 9.77
C GLY A 467 21.97 -10.08 8.97
N ALA A 468 23.07 -10.50 9.60
CA ALA A 468 24.07 -11.36 8.94
C ALA A 468 23.50 -12.72 8.55
N GLU A 469 22.64 -13.31 9.37
CA GLU A 469 21.99 -14.59 9.08
C GLU A 469 20.96 -14.45 7.96
N ILE A 470 20.19 -13.35 7.93
CA ILE A 470 19.24 -13.07 6.82
C ILE A 470 19.98 -12.91 5.49
N LEU A 471 21.08 -12.14 5.48
CA LEU A 471 21.89 -12.01 4.29
C LEU A 471 22.52 -13.35 3.86
N LYS A 472 22.98 -14.15 4.82
CA LYS A 472 23.48 -15.51 4.53
C LYS A 472 22.40 -16.35 3.85
N GLU A 473 21.20 -16.39 4.37
CA GLU A 473 20.07 -17.11 3.75
C GLU A 473 19.85 -16.65 2.30
N LEU A 474 19.84 -15.33 2.04
CA LEU A 474 19.70 -14.76 0.71
C LEU A 474 20.84 -15.23 -0.25
N LEU A 475 22.09 -15.18 0.21
CA LEU A 475 23.22 -15.59 -0.62
C LEU A 475 23.17 -17.08 -0.99
N HIS A 476 22.73 -17.92 -0.07
CA HIS A 476 22.50 -19.34 -0.34
C HIS A 476 21.31 -19.59 -1.29
N GLN A 477 20.22 -18.81 -1.19
CA GLN A 477 19.11 -18.88 -2.16
C GLN A 477 19.55 -18.49 -3.59
N LEU A 478 20.60 -17.69 -3.70
CA LEU A 478 21.22 -17.29 -4.98
C LEU A 478 22.37 -18.22 -5.42
N HIS A 479 22.73 -19.22 -4.63
CA HIS A 479 23.92 -20.08 -4.83
C HIS A 479 25.23 -19.27 -4.92
N TRP A 480 25.38 -18.24 -4.07
CA TRP A 480 26.55 -17.36 -4.00
C TRP A 480 27.33 -17.53 -2.68
N GLU A 481 27.25 -18.68 -2.06
CA GLU A 481 27.94 -18.98 -0.80
C GLU A 481 29.47 -18.86 -0.93
N GLU A 482 30.05 -19.12 -2.08
CA GLU A 482 31.48 -18.94 -2.35
C GLU A 482 31.94 -17.47 -2.31
N HIS A 483 31.02 -16.53 -2.51
CA HIS A 483 31.27 -15.08 -2.43
C HIS A 483 30.94 -14.46 -1.08
N GLN A 484 30.46 -15.27 -0.12
CA GLN A 484 29.92 -14.76 1.16
C GLN A 484 30.95 -13.92 1.93
N GLU A 485 32.20 -14.36 2.05
CA GLU A 485 33.24 -13.62 2.77
C GLU A 485 33.53 -12.26 2.14
N GLU A 486 33.65 -12.21 0.83
CA GLU A 486 33.91 -10.97 0.08
C GLU A 486 32.73 -9.99 0.20
N ILE A 487 31.51 -10.50 0.11
CA ILE A 487 30.29 -9.68 0.24
C ILE A 487 30.17 -9.13 1.66
N MET A 488 30.38 -10.00 2.68
CA MET A 488 30.31 -9.59 4.10
C MET A 488 31.36 -8.54 4.45
N ALA A 489 32.53 -8.52 3.77
CA ALA A 489 33.53 -7.49 3.97
C ALA A 489 33.08 -6.10 3.48
N ASP A 490 32.17 -6.04 2.51
CA ASP A 490 31.60 -4.80 2.01
C ASP A 490 30.35 -4.34 2.79
N VAL A 491 29.75 -5.20 3.63
CA VAL A 491 28.52 -4.91 4.37
C VAL A 491 28.78 -3.92 5.50
N VAL A 492 28.09 -2.80 5.47
CA VAL A 492 28.02 -1.83 6.58
C VAL A 492 27.03 -2.30 7.63
N ASN A 493 25.82 -2.66 7.19
CA ASN A 493 24.76 -3.18 8.05
C ASN A 493 23.71 -3.94 7.24
N VAL A 494 23.05 -4.88 7.90
CA VAL A 494 21.78 -5.44 7.46
C VAL A 494 20.82 -5.24 8.62
N ILE A 495 19.80 -4.42 8.41
CA ILE A 495 18.86 -4.02 9.46
C ILE A 495 17.54 -4.78 9.27
N PRO A 496 17.29 -5.86 10.04
CA PRO A 496 15.97 -6.47 10.13
C PRO A 496 14.97 -5.50 10.74
N CYS A 497 13.76 -5.48 10.21
CA CYS A 497 12.65 -4.69 10.74
C CYS A 497 11.43 -5.60 10.88
N MET A 498 11.15 -6.02 12.10
CA MET A 498 9.94 -6.79 12.42
C MET A 498 8.74 -5.86 12.46
N MET A 499 7.72 -6.18 11.68
CA MET A 499 6.47 -5.42 11.59
C MET A 499 5.29 -6.34 11.93
N PRO A 500 4.90 -6.44 13.20
CA PRO A 500 3.95 -7.44 13.68
C PRO A 500 2.53 -7.28 13.11
N TYR A 501 2.17 -6.09 12.64
CA TYR A 501 0.82 -5.78 12.16
C TYR A 501 0.79 -5.17 10.76
N VAL A 502 1.82 -5.39 9.95
CA VAL A 502 1.92 -4.80 8.62
C VAL A 502 0.82 -5.28 7.67
N ASP A 503 0.33 -6.52 7.85
CA ASP A 503 -0.77 -7.13 7.09
C ASP A 503 -2.10 -7.13 7.85
N ALA A 504 -2.19 -6.41 8.98
CA ALA A 504 -3.40 -6.35 9.81
C ALA A 504 -4.65 -5.95 9.01
N GLN A 505 -4.51 -5.03 8.04
CA GLN A 505 -5.61 -4.58 7.19
C GLN A 505 -6.17 -5.67 6.26
N PHE A 506 -5.45 -6.78 6.09
CA PHE A 506 -5.89 -7.93 5.28
C PHE A 506 -6.52 -9.06 6.09
N GLN A 507 -6.63 -8.92 7.41
CA GLN A 507 -7.25 -9.94 8.24
C GLN A 507 -8.74 -10.13 7.90
N PRO A 508 -9.26 -11.37 7.95
CA PRO A 508 -10.69 -11.64 7.80
C PRO A 508 -11.50 -10.83 8.81
N ARG A 509 -12.57 -10.20 8.34
CA ARG A 509 -13.38 -9.30 9.12
C ARG A 509 -14.83 -9.27 8.65
N ALA A 510 -15.73 -8.83 9.52
CA ALA A 510 -17.04 -8.37 9.11
C ALA A 510 -16.94 -6.95 8.53
N MET A 511 -17.91 -6.58 7.68
CA MET A 511 -17.94 -5.24 7.06
C MET A 511 -18.00 -4.12 8.11
N ALA A 512 -18.72 -4.33 9.21
CA ALA A 512 -18.88 -3.36 10.28
C ALA A 512 -17.64 -3.18 11.19
N ASP A 513 -16.62 -4.04 11.08
CA ASP A 513 -15.40 -3.92 11.89
C ASP A 513 -14.58 -2.68 11.53
N ARG A 514 -14.68 -2.19 10.29
CA ARG A 514 -14.14 -0.88 9.93
C ARG A 514 -15.22 0.20 10.10
N PRO A 515 -14.95 1.26 10.88
CA PRO A 515 -15.86 2.38 10.97
C PRO A 515 -15.85 3.20 9.67
N PRO A 516 -16.95 3.90 9.33
CA PRO A 516 -16.88 4.90 8.27
C PRO A 516 -15.95 6.04 8.67
N VAL A 517 -15.35 6.72 7.68
CA VAL A 517 -14.45 7.87 7.90
C VAL A 517 -15.07 8.91 8.82
N VAL A 518 -16.33 9.29 8.57
CA VAL A 518 -17.13 10.13 9.47
C VAL A 518 -18.26 9.28 10.01
N PRO A 519 -18.19 8.86 11.29
CA PRO A 519 -19.22 8.03 11.89
C PRO A 519 -20.59 8.74 11.91
N GLN A 520 -21.65 7.95 11.84
CA GLN A 520 -23.00 8.49 11.86
C GLN A 520 -23.26 9.32 13.12
N GLY A 521 -23.85 10.49 12.96
CA GLY A 521 -24.15 11.42 14.07
C GLY A 521 -22.94 12.22 14.53
N SER A 522 -21.79 12.09 13.90
CA SER A 522 -20.62 12.88 14.25
C SER A 522 -20.83 14.36 13.96
N THR A 523 -20.46 15.20 14.93
CA THR A 523 -20.50 16.66 14.81
C THR A 523 -19.11 17.27 14.62
N ASN A 524 -18.07 16.63 15.20
CA ASN A 524 -16.70 17.15 15.19
C ASN A 524 -15.62 16.04 15.21
N PHE A 525 -15.98 14.79 14.95
CA PHE A 525 -15.08 13.66 15.05
C PHE A 525 -15.04 12.87 13.73
N ALA A 526 -13.83 12.50 13.29
CA ALA A 526 -13.63 11.59 12.18
C ALA A 526 -12.48 10.62 12.46
N MET A 527 -12.44 9.52 11.72
CA MET A 527 -11.37 8.54 11.74
C MET A 527 -10.71 8.47 10.36
N VAL A 528 -9.39 8.34 10.34
CA VAL A 528 -8.60 8.23 9.10
C VAL A 528 -7.54 7.17 9.27
N SER A 529 -7.29 6.36 8.30
CA SER A 529 -6.16 5.40 8.17
C SER A 529 -6.46 4.32 7.13
N GLN A 530 -5.73 3.20 7.21
CA GLN A 530 -6.01 1.97 6.48
C GLN A 530 -7.17 1.14 7.09
N PHE A 531 -7.69 1.54 8.25
CA PHE A 531 -8.69 0.79 9.03
C PHE A 531 -10.06 1.48 9.10
N VAL A 532 -10.33 2.43 8.23
CA VAL A 532 -11.66 2.98 7.98
C VAL A 532 -12.31 2.32 6.77
N GLU A 533 -13.62 2.39 6.65
CA GLU A 533 -14.34 1.81 5.51
C GLU A 533 -14.50 2.84 4.37
N ILE A 534 -13.94 2.53 3.22
CA ILE A 534 -14.13 3.28 1.96
C ILE A 534 -14.58 2.28 0.89
N PRO A 535 -15.85 2.29 0.49
CA PRO A 535 -16.38 1.37 -0.51
C PRO A 535 -15.62 1.43 -1.85
N GLU A 536 -15.43 0.28 -2.48
CA GLU A 536 -14.82 0.11 -3.80
C GLU A 536 -13.30 0.45 -3.87
N ASP A 537 -12.68 0.99 -2.80
CA ASP A 537 -11.24 1.26 -2.76
C ASP A 537 -10.48 0.15 -2.02
N MET A 538 -9.17 0.09 -2.21
CA MET A 538 -8.30 -0.93 -1.63
C MET A 538 -7.36 -0.33 -0.59
N VAL A 539 -7.23 -1.01 0.54
CA VAL A 539 -6.30 -0.66 1.63
C VAL A 539 -4.84 -0.93 1.26
N PHE A 540 -3.91 -0.64 2.14
CA PHE A 540 -2.46 -0.80 1.96
C PHE A 540 -1.88 0.10 0.85
N THR A 541 -2.57 1.18 0.53
CA THR A 541 -2.13 2.20 -0.43
C THR A 541 -2.09 3.58 0.23
N GLU A 542 -1.18 4.43 -0.20
CA GLU A 542 -1.13 5.83 0.24
C GLU A 542 -2.38 6.59 -0.20
N GLU A 543 -2.92 6.24 -1.36
CA GLU A 543 -4.19 6.76 -1.89
C GLU A 543 -5.33 6.63 -0.87
N TYR A 544 -5.46 5.43 -0.24
CA TYR A 544 -6.52 5.18 0.73
C TYR A 544 -6.46 6.16 1.91
N SER A 545 -5.27 6.40 2.43
CA SER A 545 -5.03 7.36 3.52
C SER A 545 -5.35 8.79 3.11
N VAL A 546 -4.96 9.21 1.91
CA VAL A 546 -5.22 10.56 1.39
C VAL A 546 -6.71 10.75 1.08
N ARG A 547 -7.37 9.73 0.53
CA ARG A 547 -8.82 9.73 0.28
C ARG A 547 -9.61 9.81 1.59
N ALA A 548 -9.23 9.03 2.61
CA ALA A 548 -9.84 9.10 3.94
C ALA A 548 -9.75 10.51 4.53
N ALA A 549 -8.57 11.11 4.47
CA ALA A 549 -8.33 12.48 4.92
C ALA A 549 -9.24 13.49 4.21
N ARG A 550 -9.35 13.37 2.89
CA ARG A 550 -10.21 14.24 2.07
C ARG A 550 -11.70 14.09 2.43
N ILE A 551 -12.16 12.83 2.61
CA ILE A 551 -13.54 12.55 3.05
C ILE A 551 -13.80 13.19 4.41
N ALA A 552 -12.90 13.01 5.39
CA ALA A 552 -13.03 13.56 6.74
C ALA A 552 -13.17 15.09 6.71
N VAL A 553 -12.22 15.76 6.07
CA VAL A 553 -12.19 17.23 6.01
C VAL A 553 -13.39 17.78 5.22
N TYR A 554 -13.70 17.22 4.06
CA TYR A 554 -14.79 17.74 3.23
C TYR A 554 -16.15 17.55 3.87
N THR A 555 -16.33 16.47 4.65
CA THR A 555 -17.58 16.20 5.36
C THR A 555 -17.72 17.09 6.60
N LEU A 556 -16.70 17.13 7.48
CA LEU A 556 -16.78 17.89 8.73
C LEU A 556 -16.82 19.40 8.52
N PHE A 557 -16.19 19.88 7.45
CA PHE A 557 -16.14 21.31 7.12
C PHE A 557 -17.13 21.70 6.01
N ASP A 558 -18.00 20.78 5.57
CA ASP A 558 -19.00 20.99 4.53
C ASP A 558 -18.39 21.68 3.28
N ILE A 559 -17.27 21.13 2.79
CA ILE A 559 -16.57 21.69 1.62
C ILE A 559 -17.28 21.23 0.34
N PRO A 560 -17.80 22.15 -0.48
CA PRO A 560 -18.61 21.80 -1.65
C PRO A 560 -17.77 21.35 -2.87
N LYS A 561 -16.59 20.81 -2.64
CA LYS A 561 -15.73 20.26 -3.69
C LYS A 561 -15.93 18.74 -3.81
N LYS A 562 -15.82 18.21 -5.04
CA LYS A 562 -15.93 16.77 -5.27
C LYS A 562 -14.64 16.06 -4.89
N ILE A 563 -14.80 14.94 -4.20
CA ILE A 563 -13.72 13.98 -3.98
C ILE A 563 -13.50 13.22 -5.30
N CYS A 564 -12.23 12.98 -5.67
CA CYS A 564 -11.92 12.18 -6.84
C CYS A 564 -12.53 10.78 -6.66
N PRO A 565 -13.39 10.32 -7.58
CA PRO A 565 -14.03 9.01 -7.43
C PRO A 565 -13.03 7.88 -7.66
N VAL A 566 -13.34 6.72 -7.12
CA VAL A 566 -12.64 5.47 -7.48
C VAL A 566 -12.93 5.17 -8.96
N THR A 567 -11.89 5.07 -9.78
CA THR A 567 -12.04 4.77 -11.21
C THR A 567 -12.45 3.31 -11.41
N PRO A 568 -13.61 3.03 -12.04
CA PRO A 568 -14.14 1.67 -12.11
C PRO A 568 -13.51 0.88 -13.28
N TYR A 569 -12.23 0.52 -13.19
CA TYR A 569 -11.53 -0.26 -14.21
C TYR A 569 -12.16 -1.63 -14.48
N ASN A 570 -12.73 -2.25 -13.45
CA ASN A 570 -13.47 -3.51 -13.54
C ASN A 570 -14.79 -3.42 -14.35
N LYS A 571 -15.18 -2.21 -14.78
CA LYS A 571 -16.34 -1.97 -15.65
C LYS A 571 -15.93 -1.53 -17.07
N ALA A 572 -14.62 -1.44 -17.35
CA ALA A 572 -14.10 -1.02 -18.66
C ALA A 572 -13.93 -2.20 -19.61
N PRO A 573 -14.67 -2.30 -20.75
CA PRO A 573 -14.65 -3.49 -21.62
C PRO A 573 -13.26 -3.87 -22.14
N LYS A 574 -12.42 -2.88 -22.48
CA LYS A 574 -11.05 -3.11 -22.96
C LYS A 574 -10.18 -3.74 -21.85
N VAL A 575 -10.31 -3.27 -20.62
CA VAL A 575 -9.58 -3.78 -19.46
C VAL A 575 -9.99 -5.23 -19.18
N LEU A 576 -11.29 -5.49 -19.14
CA LEU A 576 -11.83 -6.85 -18.91
C LEU A 576 -11.39 -7.83 -20.02
N LEU A 577 -11.38 -7.39 -21.27
CA LEU A 577 -10.91 -8.23 -22.37
C LEU A 577 -9.42 -8.56 -22.23
N ASN A 578 -8.59 -7.60 -21.86
CA ASN A 578 -7.15 -7.81 -21.67
C ASN A 578 -6.88 -8.73 -20.46
N ALA A 579 -7.58 -8.50 -19.34
CA ALA A 579 -7.49 -9.38 -18.17
C ALA A 579 -7.90 -10.81 -18.51
N ALA A 580 -9.04 -10.99 -19.21
CA ALA A 580 -9.49 -12.31 -19.67
C ALA A 580 -8.45 -12.99 -20.57
N ARG A 581 -7.84 -12.28 -21.52
CA ARG A 581 -6.75 -12.84 -22.35
C ARG A 581 -5.56 -13.30 -21.52
N THR A 582 -5.19 -12.54 -20.52
CA THR A 582 -4.07 -12.88 -19.62
C THR A 582 -4.36 -14.13 -18.80
N MET A 583 -5.60 -14.30 -18.33
CA MET A 583 -6.01 -15.52 -17.63
C MET A 583 -5.92 -16.80 -18.47
N TYR A 584 -5.84 -16.69 -19.80
CA TYR A 584 -5.74 -17.82 -20.72
C TYR A 584 -4.37 -17.97 -21.40
N ARG A 585 -3.37 -17.22 -20.97
CA ARG A 585 -1.96 -17.38 -21.41
C ARG A 585 -1.28 -18.59 -20.79
#